data_4563b9e094e1ecd2abeeceb4535bb9c7
#
_entry.id   4563b9e094e1ecd2abeeceb4535bb9c7
#
_cell.length_a   1.000
_cell.length_b   1.000
_cell.length_c   1.000
_cell.angle_alpha   90.00
_cell.angle_beta   90.00
_cell.angle_gamma   90.00
#
_symmetry.space_group_name_H-M   'P 1'
#
loop_
_entity.id
_entity.type
_entity.pdbx_description
1 polymer ?
#
loop_
_entity_poly.entity_id
_entity_poly.type
_entity_poly.pdbx_seq_one_letter_code
_entity_poly.pdbx_strand_id
1 'polypeptide(L)'
;VITLADIKAAWRSIVLVAVVIVVSVLCVLLANSRSDVAMLKSDNDVLRNDNALQGQVIATQSFNFNRFNQVAEHANRLNSLIDTSTEETVIEYREILRYEKTCDLPVPDDIAGGLLEYAHRLRSSAMHADTDRPDAADDRTAATSSITYCQAVLWIKPLLAVIEKGNNNFAGIRQIEQERR
;
A
#
# COMPACT_ATOMS: atom_id res chain seq x y z
N VAL A 1 39.64 -85.02 18.10
CA VAL A 1 38.40 -85.33 18.78
C VAL A 1 37.91 -84.03 19.41
N ILE A 2 36.86 -83.39 18.85
CA ILE A 2 36.29 -82.23 19.44
C ILE A 2 35.57 -82.63 20.72
N THR A 3 35.97 -82.06 21.83
CA THR A 3 35.39 -82.42 23.13
C THR A 3 34.11 -81.62 23.40
N LEU A 4 33.15 -82.13 24.15
CA LEU A 4 31.93 -81.45 24.57
C LEU A 4 32.20 -80.10 25.29
N ALA A 5 33.38 -79.98 25.90
CA ALA A 5 33.84 -78.73 26.53
C ALA A 5 34.16 -77.62 25.50
N ASP A 6 34.77 -78.00 24.36
CA ASP A 6 35.11 -77.07 23.27
C ASP A 6 33.83 -76.50 22.58
N ILE A 7 32.82 -77.35 22.43
CA ILE A 7 31.50 -76.93 21.86
C ILE A 7 30.78 -75.94 22.80
N LYS A 8 30.84 -76.21 24.14
CA LYS A 8 30.26 -75.25 25.11
C LYS A 8 31.00 -73.94 25.21
N ALA A 9 32.33 -73.94 25.06
CA ALA A 9 33.13 -72.71 25.03
C ALA A 9 32.86 -71.90 23.74
N ALA A 10 32.80 -72.57 22.60
CA ALA A 10 32.46 -71.98 21.34
C ALA A 10 31.05 -71.35 21.30
N TRP A 11 30.08 -72.05 21.89
CA TRP A 11 28.71 -71.57 22.07
C TRP A 11 28.62 -70.29 22.91
N ARG A 12 29.36 -70.20 24.01
CA ARG A 12 29.42 -69.03 24.89
C ARG A 12 30.02 -67.81 24.16
N SER A 13 31.07 -68.00 23.38
CA SER A 13 31.67 -66.89 22.58
C SER A 13 30.76 -66.45 21.50
N ILE A 14 30.02 -67.30 20.82
CA ILE A 14 29.02 -66.91 19.81
C ILE A 14 27.89 -66.06 20.42
N VAL A 15 27.39 -66.49 21.60
CA VAL A 15 26.34 -65.73 22.30
C VAL A 15 26.85 -64.37 22.75
N LEU A 16 28.08 -64.29 23.29
CA LEU A 16 28.67 -62.98 23.66
C LEU A 16 28.82 -62.03 22.44
N VAL A 17 29.27 -62.52 21.31
CA VAL A 17 29.38 -61.74 20.07
C VAL A 17 27.99 -61.27 19.59
N ALA A 18 27.01 -62.15 19.61
CA ALA A 18 25.63 -61.82 19.26
C ALA A 18 25.06 -60.73 20.17
N VAL A 19 25.28 -60.78 21.47
CA VAL A 19 24.85 -59.72 22.41
C VAL A 19 25.53 -58.39 22.13
N VAL A 20 26.83 -58.40 21.87
CA VAL A 20 27.57 -57.18 21.52
C VAL A 20 27.02 -56.50 20.22
N ILE A 21 26.71 -57.34 19.23
CA ILE A 21 26.13 -56.84 17.98
C ILE A 21 24.75 -56.20 18.26
N VAL A 22 23.87 -56.86 19.01
CA VAL A 22 22.54 -56.33 19.35
C VAL A 22 22.65 -55.01 20.13
N VAL A 23 23.54 -54.95 21.12
CA VAL A 23 23.76 -53.71 21.91
C VAL A 23 24.29 -52.59 21.00
N SER A 24 25.22 -52.89 20.10
CA SER A 24 25.77 -51.90 19.16
C SER A 24 24.68 -51.34 18.23
N VAL A 25 23.83 -52.21 17.69
CA VAL A 25 22.69 -51.79 16.85
C VAL A 25 21.71 -50.92 17.62
N LEU A 26 21.37 -51.31 18.86
CA LEU A 26 20.50 -50.52 19.72
C LEU A 26 21.10 -49.14 20.05
N CYS A 27 22.40 -49.09 20.33
CA CYS A 27 23.07 -47.78 20.55
C CYS A 27 22.99 -46.85 19.33
N VAL A 28 23.21 -47.40 18.12
CA VAL A 28 23.11 -46.60 16.87
C VAL A 28 21.66 -46.13 16.66
N LEU A 29 20.67 -46.98 16.85
CA LEU A 29 19.26 -46.61 16.72
C LEU A 29 18.86 -45.53 17.73
N LEU A 30 19.31 -45.65 18.98
CA LEU A 30 19.08 -44.64 20.01
C LEU A 30 19.76 -43.32 19.71
N ALA A 31 20.98 -43.32 19.16
CA ALA A 31 21.71 -42.12 18.77
C ALA A 31 20.97 -41.41 17.64
N ASN A 32 20.55 -42.15 16.61
CA ASN A 32 19.79 -41.58 15.49
C ASN A 32 18.43 -41.00 15.97
N SER A 33 17.70 -41.76 16.80
CA SER A 33 16.41 -41.27 17.34
C SER A 33 16.56 -39.97 18.15
N ARG A 34 17.64 -39.86 18.93
CA ARG A 34 17.92 -38.61 19.68
C ARG A 34 18.25 -37.45 18.76
N SER A 35 18.97 -37.69 17.68
CA SER A 35 19.27 -36.69 16.67
C SER A 35 18.00 -36.21 16.00
N ASP A 36 17.10 -37.10 15.60
CA ASP A 36 15.81 -36.78 14.98
C ASP A 36 14.93 -35.93 15.92
N VAL A 37 14.87 -36.31 17.20
CA VAL A 37 14.11 -35.54 18.21
C VAL A 37 14.70 -34.13 18.39
N ALA A 38 16.04 -34.02 18.40
CA ALA A 38 16.69 -32.72 18.51
C ALA A 38 16.42 -31.81 17.31
N MET A 39 16.45 -32.36 16.08
CA MET A 39 16.08 -31.63 14.87
C MET A 39 14.61 -31.16 14.90
N LEU A 40 13.69 -32.10 15.20
CA LEU A 40 12.27 -31.77 15.29
C LEU A 40 11.96 -30.69 16.34
N LYS A 41 12.69 -30.72 17.45
CA LYS A 41 12.57 -29.70 18.49
C LYS A 41 13.08 -28.33 17.98
N SER A 42 14.24 -28.33 17.33
CA SER A 42 14.79 -27.10 16.71
C SER A 42 13.83 -26.52 15.67
N ASP A 43 13.29 -27.35 14.77
CA ASP A 43 12.33 -26.93 13.76
C ASP A 43 11.05 -26.36 14.38
N ASN A 44 10.57 -27.00 15.46
CA ASN A 44 9.39 -26.49 16.17
C ASN A 44 9.65 -25.15 16.84
N ASP A 45 10.84 -24.94 17.40
CA ASP A 45 11.22 -23.68 18.03
C ASP A 45 11.37 -22.58 16.97
N VAL A 46 11.92 -22.88 15.78
CA VAL A 46 11.99 -21.96 14.63
C VAL A 46 10.59 -21.60 14.16
N LEU A 47 9.71 -22.58 13.93
CA LEU A 47 8.34 -22.34 13.50
C LEU A 47 7.53 -21.50 14.49
N ARG A 48 7.72 -21.72 15.79
CA ARG A 48 7.08 -20.90 16.83
C ARG A 48 7.56 -19.45 16.79
N ASN A 49 8.87 -19.25 16.61
CA ASN A 49 9.46 -17.93 16.51
C ASN A 49 8.96 -17.20 15.24
N ASP A 50 8.93 -17.91 14.11
CA ASP A 50 8.41 -17.36 12.85
C ASP A 50 6.92 -16.98 12.96
N ASN A 51 6.10 -17.82 13.60
CA ASN A 51 4.69 -17.49 13.84
C ASN A 51 4.54 -16.27 14.75
N ALA A 52 5.38 -16.11 15.77
CA ALA A 52 5.36 -14.94 16.64
C ALA A 52 5.76 -13.67 15.87
N LEU A 53 6.79 -13.74 15.03
CA LEU A 53 7.21 -12.64 14.17
C LEU A 53 6.13 -12.27 13.15
N GLN A 54 5.51 -13.25 12.49
CA GLN A 54 4.39 -13.03 11.59
C GLN A 54 3.21 -12.35 12.30
N GLY A 55 2.89 -12.78 13.52
CA GLY A 55 1.87 -12.15 14.35
C GLY A 55 2.17 -10.67 14.63
N GLN A 56 3.41 -10.32 14.93
CA GLN A 56 3.84 -8.94 15.15
C GLN A 56 3.74 -8.12 13.86
N VAL A 57 4.16 -8.68 12.72
CA VAL A 57 4.07 -8.01 11.41
C VAL A 57 2.61 -7.73 11.06
N ILE A 58 1.73 -8.71 11.21
CA ILE A 58 0.29 -8.56 10.94
C ILE A 58 -0.33 -7.50 11.86
N ALA A 59 0.00 -7.52 13.16
CA ALA A 59 -0.50 -6.53 14.11
C ALA A 59 -0.04 -5.10 13.73
N THR A 60 1.23 -4.92 13.37
CA THR A 60 1.78 -3.65 12.93
C THR A 60 1.14 -3.17 11.63
N GLN A 61 0.96 -4.06 10.66
CA GLN A 61 0.30 -3.73 9.39
C GLN A 61 -1.16 -3.34 9.61
N SER A 62 -1.89 -4.08 10.45
CA SER A 62 -3.28 -3.77 10.80
C SER A 62 -3.41 -2.41 11.49
N PHE A 63 -2.50 -2.11 12.43
CA PHE A 63 -2.44 -0.81 13.08
C PHE A 63 -2.19 0.33 12.08
N ASN A 64 -1.20 0.17 11.21
CA ASN A 64 -0.89 1.16 10.17
C ASN A 64 -2.07 1.35 9.21
N PHE A 65 -2.72 0.26 8.79
CA PHE A 65 -3.89 0.33 7.91
C PHE A 65 -5.06 1.10 8.54
N ASN A 66 -5.35 0.85 9.82
CA ASN A 66 -6.39 1.58 10.54
C ASN A 66 -6.08 3.09 10.63
N ARG A 67 -4.82 3.44 10.85
CA ARG A 67 -4.38 4.86 10.87
C ARG A 67 -4.52 5.51 9.50
N PHE A 68 -4.11 4.82 8.44
CA PHE A 68 -4.31 5.29 7.07
C PHE A 68 -5.78 5.59 6.79
N ASN A 69 -6.67 4.69 7.19
CA ASN A 69 -8.10 4.88 7.00
C ASN A 69 -8.63 6.09 7.78
N GLN A 70 -8.19 6.30 9.02
CA GLN A 70 -8.59 7.46 9.82
C GLN A 70 -8.13 8.77 9.19
N VAL A 71 -6.87 8.85 8.72
CA VAL A 71 -6.34 10.05 8.06
C VAL A 71 -7.08 10.30 6.74
N ALA A 72 -7.31 9.25 5.95
CA ALA A 72 -8.05 9.34 4.69
C ALA A 72 -9.50 9.81 4.93
N GLU A 73 -10.18 9.27 5.92
CA GLU A 73 -11.54 9.69 6.29
C GLU A 73 -11.58 11.15 6.74
N HIS A 74 -10.61 11.58 7.54
CA HIS A 74 -10.50 12.97 7.97
C HIS A 74 -10.26 13.91 6.77
N ALA A 75 -9.34 13.55 5.87
CA ALA A 75 -9.08 14.33 4.66
C ALA A 75 -10.32 14.40 3.75
N ASN A 76 -11.03 13.28 3.57
CA ASN A 76 -12.26 13.24 2.78
C ASN A 76 -13.36 14.12 3.37
N ARG A 77 -13.51 14.13 4.69
CA ARG A 77 -14.49 15.00 5.38
C ARG A 77 -14.16 16.47 5.18
N LEU A 78 -12.88 16.87 5.34
CA LEU A 78 -12.45 18.24 5.08
C LEU A 78 -12.67 18.62 3.62
N ASN A 79 -12.34 17.75 2.68
CA ASN A 79 -12.54 17.98 1.25
C ASN A 79 -14.03 18.15 0.91
N SER A 80 -14.92 17.38 1.54
CA SER A 80 -16.37 17.51 1.37
C SER A 80 -16.89 18.86 1.88
N LEU A 81 -16.37 19.36 3.02
CA LEU A 81 -16.73 20.69 3.53
C LEU A 81 -16.27 21.81 2.58
N ILE A 82 -15.08 21.68 1.99
CA ILE A 82 -14.57 22.61 0.98
C ILE A 82 -15.48 22.60 -0.26
N ASP A 83 -15.91 21.43 -0.71
CA ASP A 83 -16.82 21.32 -1.86
C ASP A 83 -18.14 22.04 -1.60
N THR A 84 -18.78 21.77 -0.46
CA THR A 84 -20.05 22.42 -0.06
C THR A 84 -19.89 23.94 0.03
N SER A 85 -18.86 24.45 0.72
CA SER A 85 -18.57 25.87 0.82
C SER A 85 -18.26 26.51 -0.54
N THR A 86 -17.61 25.76 -1.43
CA THR A 86 -17.30 26.22 -2.76
C THR A 86 -18.54 26.35 -3.62
N GLU A 87 -19.44 25.38 -3.58
CA GLU A 87 -20.72 25.40 -4.28
C GLU A 87 -21.57 26.58 -3.83
N GLU A 88 -21.71 26.79 -2.50
CA GLU A 88 -22.44 27.94 -1.93
C GLU A 88 -21.87 29.26 -2.42
N THR A 89 -20.54 29.43 -2.35
CA THR A 89 -19.85 30.66 -2.82
C THR A 89 -20.05 30.88 -4.32
N VAL A 90 -19.97 29.83 -5.14
CA VAL A 90 -20.17 29.93 -6.59
C VAL A 90 -21.62 30.35 -6.92
N ILE A 91 -22.60 29.84 -6.19
CA ILE A 91 -24.01 30.26 -6.34
C ILE A 91 -24.16 31.73 -6.03
N GLU A 92 -23.62 32.18 -4.89
CA GLU A 92 -23.66 33.59 -4.48
C GLU A 92 -22.98 34.51 -5.52
N TYR A 93 -21.77 34.14 -5.97
CA TYR A 93 -21.05 34.92 -6.98
C TYR A 93 -21.82 34.99 -8.31
N ARG A 94 -22.48 33.88 -8.70
CA ARG A 94 -23.29 33.86 -9.92
C ARG A 94 -24.49 34.80 -9.82
N GLU A 95 -25.09 34.94 -8.64
CA GLU A 95 -26.20 35.89 -8.41
C GLU A 95 -25.71 37.37 -8.49
N ILE A 96 -24.58 37.67 -7.83
CA ILE A 96 -23.95 38.98 -7.85
C ILE A 96 -23.59 39.39 -9.30
N LEU A 97 -22.90 38.47 -10.00
CA LEU A 97 -22.41 38.73 -11.36
C LEU A 97 -23.53 38.86 -12.39
N ARG A 98 -24.75 38.40 -12.10
CA ARG A 98 -25.91 38.55 -12.99
C ARG A 98 -26.22 40.03 -13.33
N TYR A 99 -25.88 40.93 -12.43
CA TYR A 99 -26.14 42.36 -12.60
C TYR A 99 -24.93 43.14 -13.14
N GLU A 100 -23.79 42.49 -13.33
CA GLU A 100 -22.59 43.11 -13.82
C GLU A 100 -22.57 43.22 -15.36
N LYS A 101 -22.45 44.44 -15.87
CA LYS A 101 -22.49 44.71 -17.32
C LYS A 101 -21.27 44.19 -18.07
N THR A 102 -20.17 43.97 -17.38
CA THR A 102 -18.91 43.46 -17.95
C THR A 102 -18.87 41.94 -18.06
N CYS A 103 -19.87 41.23 -17.53
CA CYS A 103 -19.94 39.78 -17.47
C CYS A 103 -19.81 39.11 -18.83
N ASP A 104 -20.49 39.63 -19.82
CA ASP A 104 -20.57 39.05 -21.16
C ASP A 104 -19.41 39.48 -22.08
N LEU A 105 -18.53 40.38 -21.60
CA LEU A 105 -17.35 40.76 -22.36
C LEU A 105 -16.39 39.57 -22.50
N PRO A 106 -15.91 39.28 -23.70
CA PRO A 106 -14.96 38.19 -23.90
C PRO A 106 -13.58 38.52 -23.28
N VAL A 107 -12.95 37.54 -22.71
CA VAL A 107 -11.52 37.61 -22.39
C VAL A 107 -10.74 37.60 -23.70
N PRO A 108 -9.65 38.38 -23.84
CA PRO A 108 -8.82 38.37 -25.05
C PRO A 108 -8.45 36.95 -25.46
N ASP A 109 -8.58 36.66 -26.77
CA ASP A 109 -8.46 35.28 -27.30
C ASP A 109 -7.13 34.59 -26.95
N ASP A 110 -6.03 35.35 -26.95
CA ASP A 110 -4.70 34.84 -26.61
C ASP A 110 -4.65 34.33 -25.16
N ILE A 111 -5.35 35.01 -24.23
CA ILE A 111 -5.42 34.61 -22.82
C ILE A 111 -6.40 33.45 -22.64
N ALA A 112 -7.57 33.56 -23.26
CA ALA A 112 -8.62 32.53 -23.17
C ALA A 112 -8.13 31.20 -23.75
N GLY A 113 -7.47 31.24 -24.91
CA GLY A 113 -6.88 30.07 -25.56
C GLY A 113 -5.83 29.39 -24.69
N GLY A 114 -4.89 30.13 -24.11
CA GLY A 114 -3.86 29.61 -23.23
C GLY A 114 -4.42 28.97 -21.95
N LEU A 115 -5.45 29.58 -21.35
CA LEU A 115 -6.11 29.02 -20.16
C LEU A 115 -6.86 27.72 -20.47
N LEU A 116 -7.56 27.65 -21.57
CA LEU A 116 -8.29 26.47 -22.01
C LEU A 116 -7.34 25.33 -22.36
N GLU A 117 -6.27 25.58 -23.09
CA GLU A 117 -5.24 24.60 -23.40
C GLU A 117 -4.60 24.04 -22.12
N TYR A 118 -4.27 24.90 -21.16
CA TYR A 118 -3.74 24.47 -19.87
C TYR A 118 -4.74 23.61 -19.11
N ALA A 119 -6.01 24.00 -19.07
CA ALA A 119 -7.07 23.23 -18.41
C ALA A 119 -7.25 21.84 -19.07
N HIS A 120 -7.20 21.77 -20.41
CA HIS A 120 -7.24 20.50 -21.14
C HIS A 120 -6.06 19.59 -20.80
N ARG A 121 -4.85 20.15 -20.76
CA ARG A 121 -3.65 19.39 -20.39
C ARG A 121 -3.72 18.83 -18.97
N LEU A 122 -4.18 19.63 -18.00
CA LEU A 122 -4.39 19.17 -16.62
C LEU A 122 -5.43 18.04 -16.55
N ARG A 123 -6.52 18.17 -17.31
CA ARG A 123 -7.56 17.15 -17.36
C ARG A 123 -7.06 15.84 -17.97
N SER A 124 -6.32 15.91 -19.06
CA SER A 124 -5.78 14.72 -19.70
C SER A 124 -4.77 14.03 -18.80
N SER A 125 -3.86 14.76 -18.15
CA SER A 125 -2.91 14.19 -17.21
C SER A 125 -3.57 13.52 -15.98
N ALA A 126 -4.73 14.02 -15.55
CA ALA A 126 -5.47 13.43 -14.43
C ALA A 126 -6.22 12.14 -14.82
N MET A 127 -6.52 11.94 -16.09
CA MET A 127 -7.26 10.77 -16.60
C MET A 127 -6.35 9.61 -17.02
N HIS A 128 -5.06 9.85 -17.20
CA HIS A 128 -4.10 8.82 -17.61
C HIS A 128 -3.19 8.45 -16.45
N ALA A 129 -3.16 7.15 -16.14
CA ALA A 129 -2.32 6.61 -15.06
C ALA A 129 -0.82 6.61 -15.39
N ASP A 130 -0.44 6.87 -16.65
CA ASP A 130 0.93 6.82 -17.15
C ASP A 130 1.46 8.23 -17.31
N THR A 131 2.26 8.69 -16.34
CA THR A 131 2.82 10.05 -16.30
C THR A 131 3.91 10.29 -17.34
N ASP A 132 4.40 9.25 -18.02
CA ASP A 132 5.53 9.34 -18.97
C ASP A 132 5.10 9.58 -20.43
N ARG A 133 3.81 9.60 -20.72
CA ARG A 133 3.27 9.95 -22.04
C ARG A 133 2.28 11.09 -21.93
N PRO A 134 2.68 12.33 -22.21
CA PRO A 134 1.69 13.37 -22.49
C PRO A 134 0.94 12.94 -23.74
N ASP A 135 -0.35 12.58 -23.59
CA ASP A 135 -1.20 12.30 -24.74
C ASP A 135 -1.17 13.50 -25.67
N ALA A 136 -1.02 13.18 -26.95
CA ALA A 136 -1.30 14.13 -28.01
C ALA A 136 -2.69 14.74 -27.73
N ALA A 137 -2.76 16.05 -27.68
CA ALA A 137 -3.99 16.78 -27.48
C ALA A 137 -5.07 16.16 -28.38
N ASP A 138 -6.10 15.60 -27.74
CA ASP A 138 -7.25 15.07 -28.49
C ASP A 138 -7.85 16.25 -29.23
N ASP A 139 -7.70 16.26 -30.55
CA ASP A 139 -8.09 17.33 -31.48
C ASP A 139 -9.63 17.47 -31.57
N ARG A 140 -10.33 16.94 -30.55
CA ARG A 140 -11.77 17.00 -30.41
C ARG A 140 -12.18 18.26 -29.67
N THR A 141 -12.65 19.17 -30.51
CA THR A 141 -13.36 20.39 -30.15
C THR A 141 -12.47 21.55 -29.70
N ALA A 142 -12.02 22.28 -30.64
CA ALA A 142 -12.06 23.73 -30.52
C ALA A 142 -13.53 24.20 -30.28
N ALA A 143 -14.09 23.80 -29.10
CA ALA A 143 -15.30 24.39 -28.59
C ALA A 143 -14.93 25.80 -28.18
N THR A 144 -15.40 26.77 -28.99
CA THR A 144 -15.41 28.20 -28.72
C THR A 144 -14.30 28.69 -27.80
N SER A 145 -13.23 29.16 -28.35
CA SER A 145 -12.05 29.70 -27.65
C SER A 145 -12.32 31.00 -26.86
N SER A 146 -13.57 31.37 -26.64
CA SER A 146 -13.94 32.59 -25.93
C SER A 146 -14.53 32.24 -24.56
N ILE A 147 -13.85 32.66 -23.51
CA ILE A 147 -14.35 32.69 -22.14
C ILE A 147 -14.77 34.11 -21.83
N THR A 148 -15.90 34.32 -21.17
CA THR A 148 -16.28 35.62 -20.65
C THR A 148 -15.59 35.96 -19.34
N TYR A 149 -15.48 37.22 -18.97
CA TYR A 149 -14.89 37.65 -17.71
C TYR A 149 -15.60 37.01 -16.51
N CYS A 150 -16.90 36.88 -16.50
CA CYS A 150 -17.62 36.27 -15.41
C CYS A 150 -17.41 34.76 -15.34
N GLN A 151 -17.26 34.07 -16.46
CA GLN A 151 -16.86 32.67 -16.46
C GLN A 151 -15.46 32.48 -15.85
N ALA A 152 -14.51 33.34 -16.22
CA ALA A 152 -13.17 33.33 -15.67
C ALA A 152 -13.19 33.60 -14.16
N VAL A 153 -13.96 34.56 -13.68
CA VAL A 153 -14.11 34.83 -12.24
C VAL A 153 -14.72 33.65 -11.49
N LEU A 154 -15.74 32.99 -12.06
CA LEU A 154 -16.38 31.81 -11.46
C LEU A 154 -15.46 30.59 -11.41
N TRP A 155 -14.39 30.53 -12.19
CA TRP A 155 -13.40 29.47 -12.11
C TRP A 155 -12.44 29.60 -10.92
N ILE A 156 -12.22 30.83 -10.43
CA ILE A 156 -11.21 31.09 -9.39
C ILE A 156 -11.51 30.30 -8.12
N LYS A 157 -12.74 30.35 -7.62
CA LYS A 157 -13.10 29.69 -6.37
C LYS A 157 -12.94 28.17 -6.44
N PRO A 158 -13.44 27.46 -7.47
CA PRO A 158 -13.18 26.03 -7.63
C PRO A 158 -11.70 25.67 -7.74
N LEU A 159 -10.89 26.50 -8.45
CA LEU A 159 -9.44 26.25 -8.54
C LEU A 159 -8.75 26.38 -7.19
N LEU A 160 -9.10 27.40 -6.40
CA LEU A 160 -8.57 27.54 -5.04
C LEU A 160 -9.00 26.38 -4.14
N ALA A 161 -10.23 25.89 -4.31
CA ALA A 161 -10.72 24.71 -3.58
C ALA A 161 -9.90 23.43 -3.91
N VAL A 162 -9.53 23.23 -5.16
CA VAL A 162 -8.65 22.12 -5.58
C VAL A 162 -7.28 22.22 -4.92
N ILE A 163 -6.70 23.42 -4.87
CA ILE A 163 -5.42 23.67 -4.19
C ILE A 163 -5.54 23.35 -2.69
N GLU A 164 -6.61 23.82 -2.05
CA GLU A 164 -6.86 23.58 -0.62
C GLU A 164 -7.00 22.09 -0.32
N LYS A 165 -7.78 21.35 -1.12
CA LYS A 165 -7.89 19.90 -1.02
C LYS A 165 -6.54 19.19 -1.21
N GLY A 166 -5.75 19.64 -2.19
CA GLY A 166 -4.38 19.16 -2.39
C GLY A 166 -3.53 19.35 -1.13
N ASN A 167 -3.58 20.53 -0.52
CA ASN A 167 -2.85 20.83 0.71
C ASN A 167 -3.30 19.96 1.89
N ASN A 168 -4.61 19.71 2.03
CA ASN A 168 -5.14 18.81 3.05
C ASN A 168 -4.65 17.37 2.85
N ASN A 169 -4.66 16.87 1.62
CA ASN A 169 -4.16 15.54 1.30
C ASN A 169 -2.66 15.42 1.61
N PHE A 170 -1.85 16.42 1.24
CA PHE A 170 -0.43 16.46 1.60
C PHE A 170 -0.19 16.56 3.12
N ALA A 171 -1.04 17.26 3.85
CA ALA A 171 -0.97 17.30 5.31
C ALA A 171 -1.23 15.90 5.91
N GLY A 172 -2.24 15.19 5.41
CA GLY A 172 -2.52 13.82 5.79
C GLY A 172 -1.34 12.87 5.52
N ILE A 173 -0.74 12.95 4.33
CA ILE A 173 0.45 12.15 3.98
C ILE A 173 1.62 12.44 4.93
N ARG A 174 1.89 13.73 5.22
CA ARG A 174 2.95 14.10 6.18
C ARG A 174 2.69 13.56 7.57
N GLN A 175 1.44 13.58 8.04
CA GLN A 175 1.06 13.01 9.32
C GLN A 175 1.39 11.52 9.38
N ILE A 176 0.99 10.75 8.36
CA ILE A 176 1.28 9.33 8.26
C ILE A 176 2.79 9.05 8.29
N GLU A 177 3.59 9.82 7.54
CA GLU A 177 5.05 9.65 7.49
C GLU A 177 5.74 10.00 8.82
N GLN A 178 5.27 11.03 9.53
CA GLN A 178 5.80 11.39 10.85
C GLN A 178 5.54 10.31 11.90
N GLU A 179 4.38 9.69 11.83
CA GLU A 179 3.98 8.67 12.78
C GLU A 179 4.55 7.28 12.47
N ARG A 180 5.12 7.10 11.28
CA ARG A 180 5.82 5.88 10.88
C ARG A 180 7.26 5.79 11.42
N ARG A 181 7.84 6.90 11.84
CA ARG A 181 9.18 6.97 12.43
C ARG A 181 9.17 6.64 13.91
#